data_65d49ea8a9e41824ea96154bab48a177
#
_entry.id   65d49ea8a9e41824ea96154bab48a177
#
_cell.length_a   1.000
_cell.length_b   1.000
_cell.length_c   1.000
_cell.angle_alpha   90.00
_cell.angle_beta   90.00
_cell.angle_gamma   90.00
#
_symmetry.space_group_name_H-M   'P 1'
#
loop_
_entity.id
_entity.type
_entity.pdbx_description
1 polymer ?
#
loop_
_entity_poly.entity_id
_entity_poly.type
_entity_poly.pdbx_seq_one_letter_code
_entity_poly.pdbx_strand_id
1 'polypeptide(L)'
;MADSSFFIFHYTSTIIYLLLYVDDIIITGNNSAHIAQLIVALSTIFELKDLGSLNYFLGIQISHSKFGITLTQSKYAFDILYRFHMENSKPTKTPCCPSTKLLPYDGVSLFDPTKYRSMVGAFQYLTFTCYLVFSFHQLCKFISRPTSTHLEAAERVLQYIRGILHHGISSTIGPLTLIAFSDMD
;
A
#
# COMPACT_ATOMS: atom_id res chain seq x y z
N MET A 1 -6.38 -20.04 10.07
CA MET A 1 -7.73 -19.45 10.15
C MET A 1 -8.15 -19.13 8.73
N ALA A 2 -9.38 -19.49 8.32
CA ALA A 2 -9.91 -19.05 7.03
C ALA A 2 -10.28 -17.55 7.16
N ASP A 3 -9.95 -16.76 6.16
CA ASP A 3 -10.37 -15.36 6.09
C ASP A 3 -11.88 -15.34 5.81
N SER A 4 -12.66 -14.83 6.76
CA SER A 4 -14.12 -14.78 6.66
C SER A 4 -14.64 -13.75 5.64
N SER A 5 -13.76 -12.93 5.07
CA SER A 5 -14.08 -11.92 4.07
C SER A 5 -13.80 -12.35 2.63
N PHE A 6 -13.18 -13.51 2.44
CA PHE A 6 -12.83 -14.05 1.11
C PHE A 6 -13.60 -15.32 0.81
N PHE A 7 -14.42 -15.28 -0.25
CA PHE A 7 -15.28 -16.39 -0.68
C PHE A 7 -14.83 -16.90 -2.05
N ILE A 8 -14.82 -18.20 -2.20
CA ILE A 8 -14.50 -18.87 -3.47
C ILE A 8 -15.70 -19.73 -3.87
N PHE A 9 -16.26 -19.43 -5.04
CA PHE A 9 -17.24 -20.29 -5.68
C PHE A 9 -16.55 -21.08 -6.80
N HIS A 10 -16.65 -22.38 -6.73
CA HIS A 10 -16.11 -23.29 -7.74
C HIS A 10 -17.17 -24.32 -8.13
N TYR A 11 -17.60 -24.28 -9.39
CA TYR A 11 -18.57 -25.22 -9.94
C TYR A 11 -18.18 -25.58 -11.37
N THR A 12 -17.89 -26.86 -11.62
CA THR A 12 -17.37 -27.35 -12.89
C THR A 12 -16.13 -26.58 -13.36
N SER A 13 -16.25 -25.77 -14.41
CA SER A 13 -15.16 -24.92 -14.95
C SER A 13 -15.29 -23.45 -14.55
N THR A 14 -16.34 -23.07 -13.81
CA THR A 14 -16.57 -21.68 -13.36
C THR A 14 -15.93 -21.48 -11.99
N ILE A 15 -15.08 -20.45 -11.90
CA ILE A 15 -14.46 -20.02 -10.65
C ILE A 15 -14.79 -18.55 -10.47
N ILE A 16 -15.34 -18.18 -9.30
CA ILE A 16 -15.61 -16.81 -8.91
C ILE A 16 -14.97 -16.58 -7.53
N TYR A 17 -14.26 -15.49 -7.40
CA TYR A 17 -13.73 -14.97 -6.15
C TYR A 17 -14.52 -13.73 -5.74
N LEU A 18 -14.93 -13.67 -4.49
CA LEU A 18 -15.59 -12.52 -3.89
C LEU A 18 -14.82 -12.14 -2.64
N LEU A 19 -14.35 -10.90 -2.60
CA LEU A 19 -13.70 -10.29 -1.44
C LEU A 19 -14.64 -9.20 -0.89
N LEU A 20 -15.02 -9.35 0.36
CA LEU A 20 -15.83 -8.37 1.09
C LEU A 20 -14.96 -7.62 2.07
N TYR A 21 -14.97 -6.29 2.00
CA TYR A 21 -14.25 -5.46 2.94
C TYR A 21 -15.10 -4.24 3.34
N VAL A 22 -15.64 -4.29 4.55
CA VAL A 22 -16.56 -3.28 5.09
C VAL A 22 -17.71 -3.02 4.11
N ASP A 23 -17.68 -1.92 3.37
CA ASP A 23 -18.74 -1.50 2.43
C ASP A 23 -18.39 -1.81 0.96
N ASP A 24 -17.16 -2.29 0.70
CA ASP A 24 -16.66 -2.58 -0.65
C ASP A 24 -16.67 -4.08 -0.95
N ILE A 25 -17.08 -4.43 -2.18
CA ILE A 25 -17.09 -5.80 -2.69
C ILE A 25 -16.26 -5.87 -3.97
N ILE A 26 -15.27 -6.77 -4.03
CA ILE A 26 -14.59 -7.13 -5.27
C ILE A 26 -15.07 -8.49 -5.74
N ILE A 27 -15.52 -8.56 -6.98
CA ILE A 27 -15.90 -9.81 -7.63
C ILE A 27 -15.03 -10.02 -8.87
N THR A 28 -14.40 -11.19 -8.98
CA THR A 28 -13.61 -11.57 -10.14
C THR A 28 -13.76 -13.06 -10.44
N GLY A 29 -13.43 -13.48 -11.65
CA GLY A 29 -13.54 -14.89 -12.04
C GLY A 29 -13.30 -15.08 -13.53
N ASN A 30 -13.43 -16.31 -13.96
CA ASN A 30 -13.21 -16.71 -15.35
C ASN A 30 -14.47 -16.72 -16.23
N ASN A 31 -15.65 -16.33 -15.68
CA ASN A 31 -16.91 -16.33 -16.41
C ASN A 31 -17.67 -15.03 -16.16
N SER A 32 -17.60 -14.11 -17.12
CA SER A 32 -18.21 -12.78 -17.02
C SER A 32 -19.76 -12.82 -16.92
N ALA A 33 -20.41 -13.81 -17.57
CA ALA A 33 -21.87 -13.95 -17.50
C ALA A 33 -22.32 -14.32 -16.09
N HIS A 34 -21.65 -15.25 -15.42
CA HIS A 34 -21.96 -15.61 -14.05
C HIS A 34 -21.64 -14.48 -13.06
N ILE A 35 -20.56 -13.70 -13.31
CA ILE A 35 -20.27 -12.50 -12.51
C ILE A 35 -21.42 -11.49 -12.63
N ALA A 36 -21.88 -11.20 -13.84
CA ALA A 36 -23.00 -10.28 -14.06
C ALA A 36 -24.29 -10.75 -13.35
N GLN A 37 -24.60 -12.05 -13.44
CA GLN A 37 -25.74 -12.65 -12.73
C GLN A 37 -25.63 -12.49 -11.22
N LEU A 38 -24.43 -12.72 -10.66
CA LEU A 38 -24.17 -12.56 -9.23
C LEU A 38 -24.35 -11.10 -8.79
N ILE A 39 -23.85 -10.13 -9.57
CA ILE A 39 -24.02 -8.71 -9.28
C ILE A 39 -25.51 -8.35 -9.26
N VAL A 40 -26.28 -8.79 -10.26
CA VAL A 40 -27.73 -8.57 -10.29
C VAL A 40 -28.42 -9.21 -9.08
N ALA A 41 -28.10 -10.46 -8.74
CA ALA A 41 -28.68 -11.13 -7.58
C ALA A 41 -28.37 -10.41 -6.26
N LEU A 42 -27.13 -9.97 -6.08
CA LEU A 42 -26.73 -9.19 -4.89
C LEU A 42 -27.45 -7.84 -4.84
N SER A 43 -27.61 -7.15 -5.98
CA SER A 43 -28.30 -5.86 -6.07
C SER A 43 -29.80 -5.93 -5.78
N THR A 44 -30.41 -7.13 -5.86
CA THR A 44 -31.83 -7.29 -5.45
C THR A 44 -32.00 -7.40 -3.93
N ILE A 45 -30.94 -7.77 -3.22
CA ILE A 45 -30.97 -8.00 -1.77
C ILE A 45 -30.37 -6.81 -1.02
N PHE A 46 -29.31 -6.23 -1.59
CA PHE A 46 -28.55 -5.14 -1.00
C PHE A 46 -28.59 -3.91 -1.91
N GLU A 47 -28.55 -2.72 -1.32
CA GLU A 47 -28.41 -1.47 -2.05
C GLU A 47 -26.97 -1.31 -2.55
N LEU A 48 -26.63 -1.93 -3.69
CA LEU A 48 -25.31 -1.93 -4.26
C LEU A 48 -25.21 -1.03 -5.49
N LYS A 49 -24.07 -0.35 -5.62
CA LYS A 49 -23.71 0.40 -6.81
C LYS A 49 -22.57 -0.32 -7.52
N ASP A 50 -22.81 -0.80 -8.73
CA ASP A 50 -21.75 -1.33 -9.58
C ASP A 50 -20.85 -0.20 -10.08
N LEU A 51 -19.56 -0.26 -9.73
CA LEU A 51 -18.53 0.71 -10.11
C LEU A 51 -17.77 0.28 -11.37
N GLY A 52 -18.12 -0.87 -11.96
CA GLY A 52 -17.46 -1.43 -13.14
C GLY A 52 -16.08 -2.02 -12.85
N SER A 53 -15.14 -1.82 -13.76
CA SER A 53 -13.78 -2.35 -13.60
C SER A 53 -13.08 -1.77 -12.37
N LEU A 54 -12.35 -2.63 -11.67
CA LEU A 54 -11.61 -2.26 -10.48
C LEU A 54 -10.48 -1.28 -10.80
N ASN A 55 -10.63 0.00 -10.44
CA ASN A 55 -9.64 1.05 -10.66
C ASN A 55 -9.08 1.63 -9.36
N TYR A 56 -9.79 1.46 -8.25
CA TYR A 56 -9.38 1.99 -6.95
C TYR A 56 -9.97 1.12 -5.83
N PHE A 57 -9.13 0.73 -4.86
CA PHE A 57 -9.56 -0.06 -3.71
C PHE A 57 -8.63 0.20 -2.52
N LEU A 58 -9.19 0.58 -1.37
CA LEU A 58 -8.46 0.80 -0.11
C LEU A 58 -7.23 1.72 -0.24
N GLY A 59 -7.36 2.79 -1.00
CA GLY A 59 -6.23 3.71 -1.21
C GLY A 59 -5.22 3.27 -2.28
N ILE A 60 -5.44 2.12 -2.90
CA ILE A 60 -4.61 1.58 -3.99
C ILE A 60 -5.28 1.90 -5.33
N GLN A 61 -4.53 2.53 -6.22
CA GLN A 61 -4.92 2.74 -7.61
C GLN A 61 -4.51 1.52 -8.44
N ILE A 62 -5.41 1.05 -9.29
CA ILE A 62 -5.22 -0.13 -10.13
C ILE A 62 -5.30 0.30 -11.58
N SER A 63 -4.19 0.10 -12.30
CA SER A 63 -4.11 0.38 -13.73
C SER A 63 -4.04 -0.93 -14.49
N HIS A 64 -4.94 -1.09 -15.47
CA HIS A 64 -5.00 -2.26 -16.32
C HIS A 64 -4.19 -2.04 -17.60
N SER A 65 -3.42 -3.04 -18.01
CA SER A 65 -2.70 -3.07 -19.27
C SER A 65 -2.88 -4.42 -19.97
N LYS A 66 -2.48 -4.51 -21.23
CA LYS A 66 -2.47 -5.80 -21.96
C LYS A 66 -1.50 -6.83 -21.37
N PHE A 67 -0.58 -6.41 -20.52
CA PHE A 67 0.41 -7.28 -19.88
C PHE A 67 0.03 -7.70 -18.47
N GLY A 68 -0.96 -7.05 -17.86
CA GLY A 68 -1.39 -7.31 -16.48
C GLY A 68 -1.88 -6.05 -15.79
N ILE A 69 -1.73 -6.00 -14.48
CA ILE A 69 -2.17 -4.90 -13.62
C ILE A 69 -0.98 -4.26 -12.90
N THR A 70 -1.09 -2.96 -12.64
CA THR A 70 -0.14 -2.21 -11.81
C THR A 70 -0.88 -1.57 -10.65
N LEU A 71 -0.40 -1.82 -9.44
CA LEU A 71 -0.93 -1.30 -8.18
C LEU A 71 -0.05 -0.14 -7.72
N THR A 72 -0.62 1.04 -7.52
CA THR A 72 0.10 2.23 -7.05
C THR A 72 -0.66 2.92 -5.94
N GLN A 73 0.05 3.71 -5.13
CA GLN A 73 -0.53 4.59 -4.12
C GLN A 73 -0.15 6.05 -4.38
N SER A 74 -0.02 6.44 -5.64
CA SER A 74 0.45 7.78 -6.04
C SER A 74 -0.36 8.91 -5.42
N LYS A 75 -1.68 8.79 -5.36
CA LYS A 75 -2.55 9.79 -4.73
C LYS A 75 -2.26 9.91 -3.24
N TYR A 76 -2.24 8.79 -2.52
CA TYR A 76 -1.95 8.79 -1.08
C TYR A 76 -0.54 9.31 -0.78
N ALA A 77 0.45 8.92 -1.57
CA ALA A 77 1.82 9.42 -1.44
C ALA A 77 1.89 10.94 -1.66
N PHE A 78 1.16 11.47 -2.65
CA PHE A 78 1.07 12.90 -2.89
C PHE A 78 0.37 13.64 -1.73
N ASP A 79 -0.73 13.10 -1.22
CA ASP A 79 -1.48 13.66 -0.09
C ASP A 79 -0.61 13.76 1.18
N ILE A 80 0.24 12.75 1.43
CA ILE A 80 1.23 12.78 2.53
C ILE A 80 2.24 13.91 2.30
N LEU A 81 2.83 13.99 1.11
CA LEU A 81 3.80 15.05 0.79
C LEU A 81 3.19 16.45 0.97
N TYR A 82 1.96 16.64 0.51
CA TYR A 82 1.24 17.91 0.67
C TYR A 82 0.98 18.22 2.15
N ARG A 83 0.52 17.23 2.94
CA ARG A 83 0.27 17.39 4.39
C ARG A 83 1.49 17.87 5.16
N PHE A 84 2.68 17.41 4.77
CA PHE A 84 3.92 17.77 5.45
C PHE A 84 4.72 18.86 4.74
N HIS A 85 4.17 19.51 3.71
CA HIS A 85 4.80 20.57 2.91
C HIS A 85 6.10 20.14 2.23
N MET A 86 6.13 18.90 1.74
CA MET A 86 7.29 18.27 1.10
C MET A 86 7.09 18.01 -0.40
N GLU A 87 6.01 18.50 -1.00
CA GLU A 87 5.67 18.31 -2.43
C GLU A 87 6.73 18.87 -3.38
N ASN A 88 7.44 19.93 -2.95
CA ASN A 88 8.52 20.56 -3.72
C ASN A 88 9.92 20.18 -3.22
N SER A 89 10.03 19.19 -2.33
CA SER A 89 11.32 18.77 -1.79
C SER A 89 12.18 18.09 -2.86
N LYS A 90 13.51 18.22 -2.73
CA LYS A 90 14.45 17.55 -3.63
C LYS A 90 14.40 16.04 -3.38
N PRO A 91 14.16 15.20 -4.42
CA PRO A 91 14.10 13.75 -4.24
C PRO A 91 15.45 13.17 -3.82
N THR A 92 15.42 12.10 -3.01
CA THR A 92 16.58 11.28 -2.66
C THR A 92 16.48 9.89 -3.28
N LYS A 93 17.64 9.23 -3.49
CA LYS A 93 17.69 7.90 -4.12
C LYS A 93 17.42 6.77 -3.11
N THR A 94 17.56 7.03 -1.82
CA THR A 94 17.41 6.02 -0.76
C THR A 94 16.61 6.58 0.40
N PRO A 95 15.71 5.79 1.01
CA PRO A 95 14.88 6.25 2.13
C PRO A 95 15.66 6.41 3.44
N CYS A 96 16.83 5.77 3.56
CA CYS A 96 17.73 5.92 4.70
C CYS A 96 19.17 6.18 4.23
N CYS A 97 19.98 6.76 5.09
CA CYS A 97 21.42 6.89 4.85
C CYS A 97 22.10 5.54 5.15
N PRO A 98 22.86 4.96 4.19
CA PRO A 98 23.48 3.66 4.38
C PRO A 98 24.50 3.62 5.52
N SER A 99 25.13 4.75 5.80
CA SER A 99 26.22 4.87 6.81
C SER A 99 25.77 5.38 8.17
N THR A 100 24.50 5.78 8.33
CA THR A 100 24.03 6.41 9.55
C THR A 100 23.05 5.50 10.28
N LYS A 101 23.51 4.96 11.42
CA LYS A 101 22.64 4.24 12.35
C LYS A 101 21.96 5.25 13.26
N LEU A 102 20.65 5.26 13.29
CA LEU A 102 19.88 6.08 14.23
C LEU A 102 20.06 5.56 15.65
N LEU A 103 20.44 6.43 16.57
CA LEU A 103 20.63 6.11 17.99
C LEU A 103 19.59 6.83 18.86
N PRO A 104 19.20 6.27 20.03
CA PRO A 104 18.12 6.81 20.85
C PRO A 104 18.31 8.25 21.34
N TYR A 105 19.55 8.70 21.43
CA TYR A 105 19.91 10.00 22.03
C TYR A 105 20.58 10.97 21.06
N ASP A 106 20.61 10.63 19.75
CA ASP A 106 21.18 11.53 18.76
C ASP A 106 20.27 12.73 18.52
N GLY A 107 20.86 13.93 18.56
CA GLY A 107 20.13 15.18 18.36
C GLY A 107 19.39 15.67 19.60
N VAL A 108 18.56 16.69 19.41
CA VAL A 108 17.78 17.33 20.48
C VAL A 108 16.41 16.68 20.59
N SER A 109 15.96 16.37 21.80
CA SER A 109 14.61 15.82 22.03
C SER A 109 13.55 16.79 21.50
N LEU A 110 12.59 16.28 20.75
CA LEU A 110 11.49 17.11 20.24
C LEU A 110 10.57 17.49 21.39
N PHE A 111 10.28 18.78 21.50
CA PHE A 111 9.28 19.32 22.44
C PHE A 111 7.89 18.81 22.08
N ASP A 112 7.54 18.83 20.78
CA ASP A 112 6.29 18.26 20.26
C ASP A 112 6.58 17.15 19.26
N PRO A 113 6.35 15.88 19.63
CA PRO A 113 6.58 14.73 18.74
C PRO A 113 5.41 14.45 17.77
N THR A 114 4.35 15.27 17.77
CA THR A 114 3.11 15.01 16.99
C THR A 114 3.40 14.91 15.50
N LYS A 115 4.20 15.84 14.95
CA LYS A 115 4.60 15.82 13.53
C LYS A 115 5.30 14.50 13.18
N TYR A 116 6.27 14.08 13.98
CA TYR A 116 7.02 12.84 13.76
C TYR A 116 6.11 11.60 13.79
N ARG A 117 5.27 11.48 14.80
CA ARG A 117 4.32 10.37 14.95
C ARG A 117 3.33 10.30 13.80
N SER A 118 2.84 11.45 13.34
CA SER A 118 1.94 11.55 12.20
C SER A 118 2.61 11.10 10.90
N MET A 119 3.89 11.48 10.67
CA MET A 119 4.67 11.01 9.52
C MET A 119 4.85 9.49 9.54
N VAL A 120 5.34 8.95 10.67
CA VAL A 120 5.59 7.52 10.80
C VAL A 120 4.29 6.72 10.64
N GLY A 121 3.18 7.18 11.23
CA GLY A 121 1.86 6.55 11.03
C GLY A 121 1.41 6.53 9.57
N ALA A 122 1.65 7.63 8.83
CA ALA A 122 1.30 7.72 7.41
C ALA A 122 2.14 6.76 6.54
N PHE A 123 3.41 6.53 6.87
CA PHE A 123 4.27 5.63 6.10
C PHE A 123 3.82 4.16 6.14
N GLN A 124 3.14 3.76 7.20
CA GLN A 124 2.65 2.39 7.35
C GLN A 124 1.81 1.92 6.15
N TYR A 125 0.93 2.78 5.64
CA TYR A 125 0.08 2.44 4.50
C TYR A 125 0.85 2.35 3.17
N LEU A 126 1.98 3.05 3.03
CA LEU A 126 2.81 3.00 1.84
C LEU A 126 3.69 1.73 1.77
N THR A 127 3.86 1.00 2.87
CA THR A 127 4.67 -0.23 2.87
C THR A 127 4.10 -1.33 1.98
N PHE A 128 2.83 -1.26 1.59
CA PHE A 128 2.20 -2.23 0.69
C PHE A 128 2.69 -2.12 -0.76
N THR A 129 3.01 -0.92 -1.24
CA THR A 129 3.38 -0.68 -2.64
C THR A 129 4.78 -0.13 -2.83
N CYS A 130 5.44 0.29 -1.74
CA CYS A 130 6.77 0.88 -1.75
C CYS A 130 7.74 0.11 -0.87
N TYR A 131 9.01 0.02 -1.29
CA TYR A 131 10.09 -0.59 -0.49
C TYR A 131 10.50 0.28 0.71
N LEU A 132 9.55 0.57 1.61
CA LEU A 132 9.76 1.43 2.78
C LEU A 132 9.81 0.65 4.10
N VAL A 133 9.54 -0.65 4.09
CA VAL A 133 9.38 -1.48 5.28
C VAL A 133 10.55 -1.32 6.24
N PHE A 134 11.78 -1.44 5.75
CA PHE A 134 12.97 -1.30 6.59
C PHE A 134 13.06 0.09 7.24
N SER A 135 12.93 1.15 6.43
CA SER A 135 13.01 2.54 6.93
C SER A 135 11.90 2.86 7.92
N PHE A 136 10.68 2.40 7.62
CA PHE A 136 9.53 2.51 8.50
C PHE A 136 9.80 1.85 9.86
N HIS A 137 10.28 0.60 9.88
CA HIS A 137 10.61 -0.11 11.12
C HIS A 137 11.73 0.58 11.92
N GLN A 138 12.74 1.15 11.25
CA GLN A 138 13.77 1.92 11.95
C GLN A 138 13.19 3.15 12.65
N LEU A 139 12.30 3.91 11.99
CA LEU A 139 11.64 5.07 12.57
C LEU A 139 10.68 4.70 13.71
N CYS A 140 9.96 3.59 13.60
CA CYS A 140 9.05 3.11 14.65
C CYS A 140 9.73 2.91 16.01
N LYS A 141 11.02 2.54 16.02
CA LYS A 141 11.78 2.34 17.26
C LYS A 141 11.85 3.59 18.14
N PHE A 142 11.71 4.77 17.55
CA PHE A 142 11.88 6.06 18.23
C PHE A 142 10.56 6.83 18.41
N ILE A 143 9.41 6.20 18.17
CA ILE A 143 8.09 6.84 18.20
C ILE A 143 7.73 7.40 19.59
N SER A 144 8.27 6.82 20.67
CA SER A 144 8.01 7.24 22.05
C SER A 144 8.77 8.52 22.40
N ARG A 145 10.05 8.62 22.00
CA ARG A 145 10.94 9.75 22.31
C ARG A 145 11.77 10.16 21.09
N PRO A 146 11.16 10.77 20.06
CA PRO A 146 11.88 11.19 18.88
C PRO A 146 12.74 12.43 19.16
N THR A 147 13.85 12.53 18.43
CA THR A 147 14.76 13.68 18.42
C THR A 147 14.74 14.37 17.06
N SER A 148 15.46 15.50 16.95
CA SER A 148 15.63 16.24 15.68
C SER A 148 16.24 15.34 14.59
N THR A 149 17.21 14.49 14.91
CA THR A 149 17.83 13.53 13.97
C THR A 149 16.81 12.49 13.46
N HIS A 150 15.90 12.03 14.33
CA HIS A 150 14.82 11.12 13.91
C HIS A 150 13.82 11.82 12.99
N LEU A 151 13.51 13.09 13.23
CA LEU A 151 12.63 13.88 12.37
C LEU A 151 13.26 14.08 10.98
N GLU A 152 14.55 14.45 10.91
CA GLU A 152 15.29 14.56 9.65
C GLU A 152 15.29 13.25 8.87
N ALA A 153 15.44 12.11 9.57
CA ALA A 153 15.35 10.80 8.93
C ALA A 153 13.94 10.51 8.37
N ALA A 154 12.89 10.94 9.07
CA ALA A 154 11.51 10.81 8.57
C ALA A 154 11.28 11.74 7.35
N GLU A 155 11.78 12.95 7.36
CA GLU A 155 11.72 13.88 6.23
C GLU A 155 12.50 13.34 5.02
N ARG A 156 13.62 12.65 5.23
CA ARG A 156 14.34 11.93 4.16
C ARG A 156 13.48 10.84 3.51
N VAL A 157 12.66 10.11 4.28
CA VAL A 157 11.72 9.15 3.72
C VAL A 157 10.70 9.85 2.82
N LEU A 158 10.19 11.05 3.19
CA LEU A 158 9.31 11.84 2.32
C LEU A 158 10.01 12.28 1.03
N GLN A 159 11.28 12.68 1.10
CA GLN A 159 12.07 13.00 -0.09
C GLN A 159 12.23 11.79 -1.02
N TYR A 160 12.41 10.60 -0.46
CA TYR A 160 12.43 9.36 -1.25
C TYR A 160 11.07 9.09 -1.90
N ILE A 161 9.98 9.16 -1.14
CA ILE A 161 8.61 9.01 -1.65
C ILE A 161 8.35 9.99 -2.80
N ARG A 162 8.82 11.23 -2.70
CA ARG A 162 8.73 12.22 -3.78
C ARG A 162 9.40 11.74 -5.08
N GLY A 163 10.50 11.02 -4.96
CA GLY A 163 11.24 10.46 -6.11
C GLY A 163 10.57 9.24 -6.75
N ILE A 164 9.70 8.53 -6.03
CA ILE A 164 9.09 7.28 -6.45
C ILE A 164 7.56 7.34 -6.55
N LEU A 165 6.97 8.53 -6.66
CA LEU A 165 5.52 8.75 -6.64
C LEU A 165 4.71 7.84 -7.56
N HIS A 166 5.27 7.48 -8.71
CA HIS A 166 4.62 6.65 -9.73
C HIS A 166 5.07 5.18 -9.72
N HIS A 167 5.93 4.81 -8.76
CA HIS A 167 6.32 3.43 -8.61
C HIS A 167 5.21 2.62 -7.94
N GLY A 168 5.15 1.34 -8.27
CA GLY A 168 4.15 0.43 -7.74
C GLY A 168 4.53 -1.02 -8.00
N ILE A 169 3.62 -1.91 -7.67
CA ILE A 169 3.77 -3.35 -7.89
C ILE A 169 3.06 -3.71 -9.20
N SER A 170 3.80 -4.30 -10.13
CA SER A 170 3.23 -4.80 -11.38
C SER A 170 3.08 -6.32 -11.31
N SER A 171 1.88 -6.80 -11.61
CA SER A 171 1.59 -8.22 -11.79
C SER A 171 1.32 -8.47 -13.27
N THR A 172 2.08 -9.38 -13.85
CA THR A 172 1.99 -9.74 -15.27
C THR A 172 1.34 -11.10 -15.46
N ILE A 173 0.64 -11.25 -16.58
CA ILE A 173 0.08 -12.55 -16.97
C ILE A 173 1.24 -13.48 -17.32
N GLY A 174 1.31 -14.64 -16.68
CA GLY A 174 2.38 -15.63 -16.89
C GLY A 174 2.03 -17.00 -16.31
N PRO A 175 2.92 -17.98 -16.44
CA PRO A 175 2.72 -19.31 -15.87
C PRO A 175 2.67 -19.20 -14.34
N LEU A 176 1.75 -19.96 -13.72
CA LEU A 176 1.64 -20.07 -12.28
C LEU A 176 2.75 -20.98 -11.75
N THR A 177 3.94 -20.44 -11.57
CA THR A 177 5.07 -21.13 -10.94
C THR A 177 5.32 -20.56 -9.55
N LEU A 178 5.34 -21.45 -8.55
CA LEU A 178 5.73 -21.06 -7.19
C LEU A 178 7.25 -21.07 -7.10
N ILE A 179 7.84 -19.92 -6.78
CA ILE A 179 9.27 -19.77 -6.51
C ILE A 179 9.41 -19.34 -5.06
N ALA A 180 10.20 -20.07 -4.28
CA ALA A 180 10.51 -19.71 -2.90
C ALA A 180 12.00 -19.39 -2.78
N PHE A 181 12.31 -18.30 -2.07
CA PHE A 181 13.65 -17.94 -1.66
C PHE A 181 13.71 -18.00 -0.15
N SER A 182 14.78 -18.57 0.40
CA SER A 182 15.10 -18.48 1.83
C SER A 182 16.45 -17.82 1.98
N ASP A 183 16.55 -16.89 2.90
CA ASP A 183 17.78 -16.29 3.35
C ASP A 183 18.09 -16.88 4.72
N MET A 184 19.36 -17.16 4.97
CA MET A 184 19.85 -17.74 6.22
C MET A 184 20.99 -16.85 6.71
N ASP A 185 20.74 -16.10 7.78
CA ASP A 185 21.75 -15.30 8.51
C ASP A 185 22.70 -16.19 9.30
#